data_7de11dda3233b3781287c6039427cba0
#
_entry.id   7de11dda3233b3781287c6039427cba0
#
_cell.length_a   1.000
_cell.length_b   1.000
_cell.length_c   1.000
_cell.angle_alpha   90.00
_cell.angle_beta   90.00
_cell.angle_gamma   90.00
#
_symmetry.space_group_name_H-M   'P 1'
#
loop_
_entity.id
_entity.type
_entity.pdbx_description
1 polymer ?
#
loop_
_entity_poly.entity_id
_entity_poly.type
_entity_poly.pdbx_seq_one_letter_code
_entity_poly.pdbx_strand_id
1 'polypeptide(L)'
;MKKFIFKIFLWIFILMLIIFSIIFGLGYLKYKDAINKISLNDAIFEIKNSDDYIKISDISEDYKTAVVAIEDHRFYTHKGIDIISIVRSTYVNLINKSLDYGASTITQQVGRNIYFTQEKSPVRKIAEMFVAFDLEKNYSKDEILELYLNIIYFGNGYYGIHDASYGYFNKSPKDLSFYEATYLAGLPNAPSIYSENDELGEERRLQVVDALEKYGE
;
A
#
# COMPACT_ATOMS: atom_id res chain seq x y z
N MET A 1 -14.00 -28.38 -36.45
CA MET A 1 -13.89 -26.99 -36.04
C MET A 1 -13.90 -26.83 -34.51
N LYS A 2 -14.96 -27.21 -33.77
CA LYS A 2 -15.08 -27.07 -32.31
C LYS A 2 -13.89 -27.73 -31.53
N LYS A 3 -13.51 -28.97 -31.86
CA LYS A 3 -12.38 -29.67 -31.22
C LYS A 3 -11.02 -28.97 -31.43
N PHE A 4 -10.83 -28.32 -32.59
CA PHE A 4 -9.60 -27.58 -32.90
C PHE A 4 -9.52 -26.30 -32.09
N ILE A 5 -10.63 -25.53 -32.01
CA ILE A 5 -10.73 -24.32 -31.21
C ILE A 5 -10.49 -24.65 -29.72
N PHE A 6 -11.10 -25.72 -29.22
CA PHE A 6 -10.88 -26.16 -27.84
C PHE A 6 -9.40 -26.48 -27.54
N LYS A 7 -8.70 -27.16 -28.48
CA LYS A 7 -7.25 -27.41 -28.31
C LYS A 7 -6.44 -26.12 -28.23
N ILE A 8 -6.78 -25.11 -29.05
CA ILE A 8 -6.11 -23.79 -28.98
C ILE A 8 -6.31 -23.16 -27.61
N PHE A 9 -7.55 -23.11 -27.10
CA PHE A 9 -7.84 -22.57 -25.78
C PHE A 9 -7.10 -23.33 -24.67
N LEU A 10 -7.03 -24.67 -24.77
CA LEU A 10 -6.30 -25.47 -23.82
C LEU A 10 -4.79 -25.14 -23.81
N TRP A 11 -4.17 -24.99 -24.99
CA TRP A 11 -2.76 -24.62 -25.10
C TRP A 11 -2.48 -23.22 -24.56
N ILE A 12 -3.36 -22.25 -24.84
CA ILE A 12 -3.26 -20.89 -24.29
C ILE A 12 -3.36 -20.94 -22.76
N PHE A 13 -4.30 -21.69 -22.22
CA PHE A 13 -4.47 -21.86 -20.78
C PHE A 13 -3.22 -22.49 -20.12
N ILE A 14 -2.69 -23.56 -20.70
CA ILE A 14 -1.46 -24.19 -20.22
C ILE A 14 -0.28 -23.21 -20.26
N LEU A 15 -0.14 -22.44 -21.33
CA LEU A 15 0.91 -21.43 -21.46
C LEU A 15 0.77 -20.37 -20.36
N MET A 16 -0.45 -19.87 -20.12
CA MET A 16 -0.70 -18.91 -19.02
C MET A 16 -0.34 -19.49 -17.65
N LEU A 17 -0.65 -20.75 -17.38
CA LEU A 17 -0.25 -21.41 -16.14
C LEU A 17 1.26 -21.54 -15.99
N ILE A 18 1.98 -21.84 -17.07
CA ILE A 18 3.45 -21.91 -17.07
C ILE A 18 4.03 -20.52 -16.77
N ILE A 19 3.56 -19.46 -17.46
CA ILE A 19 4.00 -18.09 -17.24
C ILE A 19 3.73 -17.67 -15.80
N PHE A 20 2.54 -17.93 -15.28
CA PHE A 20 2.17 -17.64 -13.91
C PHE A 20 3.09 -18.35 -12.90
N SER A 21 3.37 -19.64 -13.13
CA SER A 21 4.25 -20.45 -12.27
C SER A 21 5.68 -19.90 -12.26
N ILE A 22 6.19 -19.46 -13.41
CA ILE A 22 7.52 -18.83 -13.52
C ILE A 22 7.53 -17.50 -12.73
N ILE A 23 6.56 -16.62 -12.96
CA ILE A 23 6.47 -15.33 -12.26
C ILE A 23 6.36 -15.55 -10.75
N PHE A 24 5.55 -16.53 -10.31
CA PHE A 24 5.36 -16.87 -8.91
C PHE A 24 6.68 -17.39 -8.29
N GLY A 25 7.38 -18.30 -8.98
CA GLY A 25 8.69 -18.80 -8.54
C GLY A 25 9.74 -17.70 -8.44
N LEU A 26 9.83 -16.83 -9.44
CA LEU A 26 10.75 -15.68 -9.42
C LEU A 26 10.39 -14.69 -8.28
N GLY A 27 9.09 -14.46 -8.03
CA GLY A 27 8.64 -13.62 -6.93
C GLY A 27 9.01 -14.20 -5.57
N TYR A 28 8.85 -15.51 -5.40
CA TYR A 28 9.30 -16.20 -4.19
C TYR A 28 10.82 -16.12 -3.98
N LEU A 29 11.61 -16.28 -5.05
CA LEU A 29 13.07 -16.14 -4.98
C LEU A 29 13.46 -14.69 -4.62
N LYS A 30 12.80 -13.70 -5.20
CA LYS A 30 13.03 -12.28 -4.89
C LYS A 30 12.70 -11.97 -3.42
N TYR A 31 11.59 -12.51 -2.90
CA TYR A 31 11.25 -12.42 -1.48
C TYR A 31 12.35 -13.05 -0.60
N LYS A 32 12.79 -14.27 -0.93
CA LYS A 32 13.86 -14.95 -0.18
C LYS A 32 15.17 -14.18 -0.19
N ASP A 33 15.57 -13.62 -1.32
CA ASP A 33 16.77 -12.78 -1.42
C ASP A 33 16.64 -11.54 -0.52
N ALA A 34 15.46 -10.91 -0.49
CA ALA A 34 15.21 -9.73 0.33
C ALA A 34 15.35 -10.03 1.83
N ILE A 35 14.65 -11.06 2.34
CA ILE A 35 14.69 -11.41 3.77
C ILE A 35 16.02 -12.03 4.22
N ASN A 36 16.81 -12.57 3.29
CA ASN A 36 18.17 -13.07 3.60
C ASN A 36 19.19 -11.94 3.75
N LYS A 37 18.97 -10.78 3.11
CA LYS A 37 19.82 -9.58 3.26
C LYS A 37 19.61 -8.89 4.59
N ILE A 38 18.37 -8.74 4.98
CA ILE A 38 17.95 -8.22 6.29
C ILE A 38 16.68 -8.95 6.71
N SER A 39 16.65 -9.52 7.91
CA SER A 39 15.44 -10.19 8.39
C SER A 39 14.31 -9.18 8.63
N LEU A 40 13.05 -9.65 8.57
CA LEU A 40 11.90 -8.78 8.83
C LEU A 40 11.97 -8.13 10.22
N ASN A 41 12.43 -8.88 11.23
CA ASN A 41 12.56 -8.38 12.58
C ASN A 41 13.64 -7.29 12.70
N ASP A 42 14.80 -7.48 12.04
CA ASP A 42 15.87 -6.50 12.06
C ASP A 42 15.48 -5.22 11.32
N ALA A 43 14.83 -5.34 10.16
CA ALA A 43 14.33 -4.20 9.40
C ALA A 43 13.29 -3.38 10.21
N ILE A 44 12.37 -4.06 10.88
CA ILE A 44 11.38 -3.39 11.75
C ILE A 44 12.05 -2.80 13.00
N PHE A 45 13.04 -3.46 13.55
CA PHE A 45 13.80 -2.92 14.67
C PHE A 45 14.51 -1.62 14.28
N GLU A 46 15.15 -1.54 13.12
CA GLU A 46 15.75 -0.32 12.59
C GLU A 46 14.72 0.80 12.44
N ILE A 47 13.57 0.51 11.85
CA ILE A 47 12.47 1.49 11.69
C ILE A 47 12.00 2.02 13.05
N LYS A 48 11.75 1.11 14.00
CA LYS A 48 11.24 1.49 15.34
C LYS A 48 12.26 2.26 16.20
N ASN A 49 13.54 2.20 15.86
CA ASN A 49 14.61 2.93 16.54
C ASN A 49 15.04 4.22 15.80
N SER A 50 14.33 4.63 14.76
CA SER A 50 14.52 5.95 14.15
C SER A 50 14.12 7.05 15.13
N ASP A 51 14.85 8.16 15.14
CA ASP A 51 14.58 9.32 16.00
C ASP A 51 13.19 9.94 15.71
N ASP A 52 12.72 9.80 14.47
CA ASP A 52 11.44 10.35 14.00
C ASP A 52 10.28 9.34 14.07
N TYR A 53 10.48 8.19 14.73
CA TYR A 53 9.44 7.18 14.88
C TYR A 53 8.34 7.63 15.83
N ILE A 54 7.09 7.61 15.36
CA ILE A 54 5.91 8.00 16.15
C ILE A 54 5.07 6.77 16.45
N LYS A 55 4.73 6.56 17.73
CA LYS A 55 3.79 5.51 18.13
C LYS A 55 2.38 5.83 17.65
N ILE A 56 1.61 4.81 17.33
CA ILE A 56 0.24 4.95 16.84
C ILE A 56 -0.67 5.72 17.80
N SER A 57 -0.41 5.67 19.12
CA SER A 57 -1.11 6.46 20.16
C SER A 57 -0.88 7.96 20.06
N ASP A 58 0.20 8.37 19.41
CA ASP A 58 0.63 9.77 19.25
C ASP A 58 0.35 10.30 17.84
N ILE A 59 -0.55 9.63 17.12
CA ILE A 59 -1.05 10.03 15.80
C ILE A 59 -2.55 10.31 15.91
N SER A 60 -3.00 11.37 15.22
CA SER A 60 -4.42 11.78 15.15
C SER A 60 -5.33 10.62 14.71
N GLU A 61 -6.47 10.44 15.39
CA GLU A 61 -7.48 9.44 15.01
C GLU A 61 -8.05 9.73 13.61
N ASP A 62 -8.32 11.02 13.32
CA ASP A 62 -8.81 11.44 12.01
C ASP A 62 -7.85 11.01 10.90
N TYR A 63 -6.53 11.13 11.13
CA TYR A 63 -5.53 10.74 10.15
C TYR A 63 -5.47 9.21 9.95
N LYS A 64 -5.47 8.42 11.03
CA LYS A 64 -5.46 6.96 10.94
C LYS A 64 -6.69 6.45 10.20
N THR A 65 -7.87 6.96 10.55
CA THR A 65 -9.12 6.59 9.90
C THR A 65 -9.14 7.01 8.43
N ALA A 66 -8.64 8.21 8.10
CA ALA A 66 -8.54 8.70 6.73
C ALA A 66 -7.64 7.82 5.86
N VAL A 67 -6.47 7.43 6.38
CA VAL A 67 -5.55 6.53 5.68
C VAL A 67 -6.20 5.18 5.40
N VAL A 68 -6.81 4.57 6.41
CA VAL A 68 -7.49 3.27 6.24
C VAL A 68 -8.63 3.39 5.24
N ALA A 69 -9.46 4.43 5.31
CA ALA A 69 -10.60 4.62 4.43
C ALA A 69 -10.18 4.76 2.95
N ILE A 70 -9.11 5.52 2.66
CA ILE A 70 -8.70 5.81 1.28
C ILE A 70 -7.77 4.74 0.69
N GLU A 71 -6.84 4.19 1.48
CA GLU A 71 -5.84 3.23 1.00
C GLU A 71 -6.34 1.79 1.05
N ASP A 72 -7.03 1.41 2.14
CA ASP A 72 -7.39 0.02 2.39
C ASP A 72 -8.58 -0.08 3.37
N HIS A 73 -9.78 0.33 2.94
CA HIS A 73 -10.97 0.40 3.81
C HIS A 73 -11.37 -0.94 4.45
N ARG A 74 -10.77 -2.06 4.02
CA ARG A 74 -11.00 -3.38 4.62
C ARG A 74 -9.77 -3.90 5.36
N PHE A 75 -8.83 -3.03 5.69
CA PHE A 75 -7.56 -3.36 6.32
C PHE A 75 -7.69 -4.30 7.51
N TYR A 76 -8.63 -4.03 8.41
CA TYR A 76 -8.84 -4.83 9.62
C TYR A 76 -9.52 -6.18 9.38
N THR A 77 -10.02 -6.45 8.15
CA THR A 77 -10.80 -7.66 7.85
C THR A 77 -10.06 -8.70 7.02
N HIS A 78 -9.04 -8.30 6.26
CA HIS A 78 -8.24 -9.24 5.44
C HIS A 78 -6.89 -9.58 6.10
N LYS A 79 -6.17 -10.56 5.54
CA LYS A 79 -4.86 -11.02 6.01
C LYS A 79 -3.79 -10.79 4.94
N GLY A 80 -3.30 -9.57 4.84
CA GLY A 80 -2.22 -9.15 3.94
C GLY A 80 -2.63 -8.90 2.50
N ILE A 81 -3.65 -9.60 1.99
CA ILE A 81 -4.19 -9.44 0.63
C ILE A 81 -5.69 -9.30 0.71
N ASP A 82 -6.24 -8.33 -0.02
CA ASP A 82 -7.68 -8.18 -0.19
C ASP A 82 -8.14 -8.67 -1.57
N ILE A 83 -8.58 -9.92 -1.64
CA ILE A 83 -9.06 -10.54 -2.89
C ILE A 83 -10.29 -9.79 -3.44
N ILE A 84 -11.18 -9.28 -2.57
CA ILE A 84 -12.38 -8.56 -3.00
C ILE A 84 -11.98 -7.24 -3.66
N SER A 85 -11.04 -6.50 -3.07
CA SER A 85 -10.52 -5.28 -3.67
C SER A 85 -9.78 -5.54 -4.99
N ILE A 86 -9.03 -6.65 -5.11
CA ILE A 86 -8.39 -7.06 -6.37
C ILE A 86 -9.43 -7.31 -7.46
N VAL A 87 -10.47 -8.08 -7.17
CA VAL A 87 -11.54 -8.37 -8.15
C VAL A 87 -12.27 -7.09 -8.54
N ARG A 88 -12.62 -6.25 -7.56
CA ARG A 88 -13.30 -4.96 -7.81
C ARG A 88 -12.45 -4.03 -8.67
N SER A 89 -11.20 -3.79 -8.31
CA SER A 89 -10.31 -2.90 -9.08
C SER A 89 -10.06 -3.43 -10.49
N THR A 90 -9.87 -4.74 -10.66
CA THR A 90 -9.72 -5.37 -11.97
C THR A 90 -10.96 -5.14 -12.84
N TYR A 91 -12.15 -5.31 -12.27
CA TYR A 91 -13.41 -5.09 -12.99
C TYR A 91 -13.60 -3.62 -13.40
N VAL A 92 -13.35 -2.69 -12.47
CA VAL A 92 -13.46 -1.24 -12.74
C VAL A 92 -12.45 -0.78 -13.78
N ASN A 93 -11.18 -1.21 -13.64
CA ASN A 93 -10.12 -0.90 -14.60
C ASN A 93 -10.43 -1.43 -16.00
N LEU A 94 -11.01 -2.63 -16.10
CA LEU A 94 -11.40 -3.22 -17.38
C LEU A 94 -12.53 -2.41 -18.06
N ILE A 95 -13.55 -1.99 -17.32
CA ILE A 95 -14.66 -1.19 -17.84
C ILE A 95 -14.18 0.19 -18.28
N ASN A 96 -13.39 0.86 -17.42
CA ASN A 96 -12.91 2.22 -17.67
C ASN A 96 -11.70 2.26 -18.63
N LYS A 97 -11.18 1.11 -19.05
CA LYS A 97 -9.95 0.98 -19.86
C LYS A 97 -8.79 1.79 -19.26
N SER A 98 -8.69 1.81 -17.94
CA SER A 98 -7.67 2.51 -17.16
C SER A 98 -6.97 1.55 -16.19
N LEU A 99 -5.88 1.99 -15.58
CA LEU A 99 -5.18 1.27 -14.52
C LEU A 99 -5.10 2.11 -13.23
N ASP A 100 -6.08 2.99 -13.04
CA ASP A 100 -6.05 4.01 -12.00
C ASP A 100 -6.44 3.47 -10.63
N TYR A 101 -7.25 2.41 -10.60
CA TYR A 101 -7.70 1.80 -9.35
C TYR A 101 -6.70 0.76 -8.85
N GLY A 102 -5.96 1.11 -7.81
CA GLY A 102 -5.07 0.20 -7.09
C GLY A 102 -5.84 -0.81 -6.22
N ALA A 103 -5.20 -1.95 -5.97
CA ALA A 103 -5.70 -2.98 -5.06
C ALA A 103 -4.61 -3.44 -4.08
N SER A 104 -3.57 -2.64 -3.89
CA SER A 104 -2.53 -2.95 -2.92
C SER A 104 -3.02 -2.62 -1.53
N THR A 105 -2.89 -3.56 -0.61
CA THR A 105 -3.21 -3.34 0.81
C THR A 105 -2.13 -2.50 1.51
N ILE A 106 -2.47 -1.90 2.65
CA ILE A 106 -1.50 -1.25 3.54
C ILE A 106 -0.35 -2.21 3.87
N THR A 107 -0.65 -3.46 4.21
CA THR A 107 0.37 -4.47 4.53
C THR A 107 1.34 -4.73 3.36
N GLN A 108 0.82 -4.79 2.13
CA GLN A 108 1.68 -4.93 0.93
C GLN A 108 2.54 -3.68 0.71
N GLN A 109 2.02 -2.50 1.00
CA GLN A 109 2.77 -1.24 0.88
C GLN A 109 3.90 -1.17 1.91
N VAL A 110 3.69 -1.65 3.15
CA VAL A 110 4.78 -1.80 4.15
C VAL A 110 5.87 -2.70 3.60
N GLY A 111 5.53 -3.90 3.14
CA GLY A 111 6.51 -4.84 2.57
C GLY A 111 7.28 -4.24 1.38
N ARG A 112 6.59 -3.48 0.50
CA ARG A 112 7.22 -2.77 -0.61
C ARG A 112 8.24 -1.73 -0.13
N ASN A 113 7.86 -0.89 0.83
CA ASN A 113 8.71 0.20 1.30
C ASN A 113 9.93 -0.30 2.09
N ILE A 114 9.82 -1.45 2.77
CA ILE A 114 10.96 -2.06 3.49
C ILE A 114 11.95 -2.70 2.52
N TYR A 115 11.49 -3.46 1.52
CA TYR A 115 12.35 -4.38 0.76
C TYR A 115 12.51 -4.07 -0.71
N PHE A 116 11.62 -3.27 -1.31
CA PHE A 116 11.56 -3.16 -2.76
C PHE A 116 11.55 -1.71 -3.22
N THR A 117 11.94 -1.51 -4.47
CA THR A 117 11.86 -0.21 -5.14
C THR A 117 10.46 0.02 -5.73
N GLN A 118 10.20 1.23 -6.22
CA GLN A 118 8.93 1.59 -6.87
C GLN A 118 8.77 0.98 -8.28
N GLU A 119 9.75 0.23 -8.80
CA GLU A 119 9.66 -0.43 -10.11
C GLU A 119 8.40 -1.31 -10.20
N LYS A 120 7.59 -1.08 -11.24
CA LYS A 120 6.37 -1.86 -11.50
C LYS A 120 6.73 -3.20 -12.14
N SER A 121 6.61 -4.29 -11.38
CA SER A 121 6.93 -5.65 -11.85
C SER A 121 5.98 -6.67 -11.23
N PRO A 122 5.41 -7.61 -12.01
CA PRO A 122 4.62 -8.73 -11.47
C PRO A 122 5.42 -9.59 -10.48
N VAL A 123 6.72 -9.77 -10.73
CA VAL A 123 7.63 -10.52 -9.84
C VAL A 123 7.74 -9.83 -8.48
N ARG A 124 7.92 -8.48 -8.47
CA ARG A 124 7.92 -7.70 -7.24
C ARG A 124 6.58 -7.83 -6.50
N LYS A 125 5.45 -7.76 -7.24
CA LYS A 125 4.12 -7.86 -6.63
C LYS A 125 3.90 -9.19 -5.91
N ILE A 126 4.39 -10.30 -6.46
CA ILE A 126 4.37 -11.60 -5.78
C ILE A 126 5.29 -11.58 -4.55
N ALA A 127 6.48 -10.99 -4.63
CA ALA A 127 7.38 -10.88 -3.49
C ALA A 127 6.75 -10.07 -2.33
N GLU A 128 6.08 -8.94 -2.65
CA GLU A 128 5.32 -8.14 -1.67
C GLU A 128 4.23 -8.97 -0.95
N MET A 129 3.55 -9.87 -1.67
CA MET A 129 2.54 -10.75 -1.07
C MET A 129 3.15 -11.66 0.01
N PHE A 130 4.32 -12.24 -0.24
CA PHE A 130 5.00 -13.08 0.74
C PHE A 130 5.44 -12.28 1.97
N VAL A 131 5.99 -11.08 1.78
CA VAL A 131 6.32 -10.18 2.91
C VAL A 131 5.04 -9.79 3.68
N ALA A 132 3.95 -9.51 2.97
CA ALA A 132 2.67 -9.18 3.62
C ALA A 132 2.14 -10.33 4.47
N PHE A 133 2.29 -11.57 4.04
CA PHE A 133 1.91 -12.74 4.86
C PHE A 133 2.79 -12.89 6.10
N ASP A 134 4.10 -12.62 5.99
CA ASP A 134 5.00 -12.66 7.15
C ASP A 134 4.67 -11.53 8.14
N LEU A 135 4.34 -10.33 7.66
CA LEU A 135 3.89 -9.21 8.50
C LEU A 135 2.62 -9.60 9.28
N GLU A 136 1.59 -10.05 8.59
CA GLU A 136 0.30 -10.42 9.21
C GLU A 136 0.39 -11.64 10.16
N LYS A 137 1.40 -12.47 9.99
CA LYS A 137 1.65 -13.60 10.88
C LYS A 137 2.31 -13.17 12.19
N ASN A 138 3.14 -12.12 12.17
CA ASN A 138 4.02 -11.77 13.27
C ASN A 138 3.62 -10.46 13.99
N TYR A 139 2.80 -9.62 13.36
CA TYR A 139 2.42 -8.28 13.85
C TYR A 139 0.92 -8.09 13.80
N SER A 140 0.38 -7.37 14.78
CA SER A 140 -1.02 -6.93 14.78
C SER A 140 -1.30 -5.89 13.69
N LYS A 141 -2.58 -5.67 13.38
CA LYS A 141 -3.00 -4.66 12.42
C LYS A 141 -2.52 -3.26 12.81
N ASP A 142 -2.63 -2.92 14.09
CA ASP A 142 -2.19 -1.61 14.58
C ASP A 142 -0.68 -1.43 14.46
N GLU A 143 0.11 -2.48 14.73
CA GLU A 143 1.56 -2.43 14.51
C GLU A 143 1.93 -2.29 13.02
N ILE A 144 1.19 -2.95 12.11
CA ILE A 144 1.39 -2.82 10.66
C ILE A 144 1.00 -1.41 10.19
N LEU A 145 -0.11 -0.86 10.70
CA LEU A 145 -0.52 0.51 10.40
C LEU A 145 0.53 1.51 10.93
N GLU A 146 0.99 1.33 12.18
CA GLU A 146 2.05 2.14 12.77
C GLU A 146 3.31 2.16 11.90
N LEU A 147 3.77 0.99 11.42
CA LEU A 147 4.90 0.89 10.50
C LEU A 147 4.63 1.64 9.19
N TYR A 148 3.46 1.45 8.59
CA TYR A 148 3.06 2.15 7.36
C TYR A 148 3.18 3.66 7.51
N LEU A 149 2.58 4.21 8.58
CA LEU A 149 2.54 5.64 8.84
C LEU A 149 3.93 6.25 9.08
N ASN A 150 4.89 5.44 9.53
CA ASN A 150 6.26 5.88 9.79
C ASN A 150 7.21 5.77 8.59
N ILE A 151 6.85 5.04 7.51
CA ILE A 151 7.78 4.80 6.39
C ILE A 151 7.28 5.28 5.03
N ILE A 152 6.00 5.65 4.92
CA ILE A 152 5.44 6.06 3.63
C ILE A 152 5.98 7.42 3.20
N TYR A 153 6.15 7.59 1.88
CA TYR A 153 6.60 8.84 1.29
C TYR A 153 5.43 9.80 1.00
N PHE A 154 5.58 11.08 1.39
CA PHE A 154 4.57 12.13 1.27
C PHE A 154 4.90 13.20 0.22
N GLY A 155 5.97 13.06 -0.54
CA GLY A 155 6.46 14.13 -1.40
C GLY A 155 7.42 15.09 -0.67
N ASN A 156 8.03 16.02 -1.39
CA ASN A 156 8.93 17.06 -0.87
C ASN A 156 10.09 16.54 0.03
N GLY A 157 10.43 15.25 -0.11
CA GLY A 157 11.49 14.63 0.71
C GLY A 157 11.02 14.11 2.06
N TYR A 158 9.73 14.21 2.41
CA TYR A 158 9.19 13.77 3.70
C TYR A 158 8.84 12.29 3.69
N TYR A 159 9.46 11.54 4.61
CA TYR A 159 9.18 10.14 4.87
C TYR A 159 8.63 9.98 6.29
N GLY A 160 7.52 9.25 6.41
CA GLY A 160 6.82 9.10 7.69
C GLY A 160 5.99 10.31 8.09
N ILE A 161 5.04 10.05 8.97
CA ILE A 161 4.05 11.06 9.41
C ILE A 161 4.69 12.17 10.24
N HIS A 162 5.81 11.89 10.95
CA HIS A 162 6.55 12.91 11.68
C HIS A 162 6.98 14.03 10.73
N ASP A 163 7.81 13.70 9.76
CA ASP A 163 8.39 14.66 8.83
C ASP A 163 7.30 15.35 8.00
N ALA A 164 6.29 14.59 7.56
CA ALA A 164 5.18 15.16 6.79
C ALA A 164 4.37 16.17 7.60
N SER A 165 4.03 15.86 8.85
CA SER A 165 3.23 16.74 9.71
C SER A 165 3.95 18.06 10.01
N TYR A 166 5.22 17.97 10.37
CA TYR A 166 6.04 19.16 10.62
C TYR A 166 6.37 19.92 9.32
N GLY A 167 6.69 19.20 8.25
CA GLY A 167 7.07 19.80 6.98
C GLY A 167 5.95 20.56 6.29
N TYR A 168 4.74 20.01 6.30
CA TYR A 168 3.58 20.67 5.65
C TYR A 168 2.88 21.67 6.57
N PHE A 169 2.76 21.38 7.87
CA PHE A 169 1.89 22.12 8.78
C PHE A 169 2.56 22.65 10.03
N ASN A 170 3.83 22.31 10.28
CA ASN A 170 4.57 22.67 11.49
C ASN A 170 3.83 22.27 12.79
N LYS A 171 3.24 21.06 12.79
CA LYS A 171 2.44 20.51 13.89
C LYS A 171 2.88 19.09 14.20
N SER A 172 2.62 18.66 15.45
CA SER A 172 2.78 17.24 15.81
C SER A 172 1.74 16.37 15.09
N PRO A 173 2.04 15.10 14.77
CA PRO A 173 1.07 14.18 14.16
C PRO A 173 -0.23 14.00 14.97
N LYS A 174 -0.19 14.24 16.27
CA LYS A 174 -1.33 14.16 17.17
C LYS A 174 -2.28 15.34 17.04
N ASP A 175 -1.74 16.52 16.70
CA ASP A 175 -2.45 17.79 16.68
C ASP A 175 -2.96 18.17 15.29
N LEU A 176 -2.89 17.26 14.33
CA LEU A 176 -3.43 17.46 12.99
C LEU A 176 -4.94 17.69 13.06
N SER A 177 -5.41 18.80 12.48
CA SER A 177 -6.82 19.05 12.25
C SER A 177 -7.38 18.08 11.19
N PHE A 178 -8.69 17.94 11.13
CA PHE A 178 -9.36 17.10 10.13
C PHE A 178 -8.94 17.45 8.68
N TYR A 179 -8.80 18.74 8.36
CA TYR A 179 -8.32 19.17 7.05
C TYR A 179 -6.90 18.66 6.77
N GLU A 180 -5.98 18.88 7.70
CA GLU A 180 -4.57 18.49 7.58
C GLU A 180 -4.42 16.95 7.52
N ALA A 181 -5.17 16.23 8.34
CA ALA A 181 -5.24 14.79 8.38
C ALA A 181 -5.69 14.21 7.02
N THR A 182 -6.79 14.72 6.48
CA THR A 182 -7.33 14.28 5.18
C THR A 182 -6.44 14.67 4.00
N TYR A 183 -5.76 15.82 4.07
CA TYR A 183 -4.77 16.22 3.08
C TYR A 183 -3.58 15.27 3.04
N LEU A 184 -2.93 15.01 4.20
CA LEU A 184 -1.80 14.10 4.29
C LEU A 184 -2.19 12.66 3.89
N ALA A 185 -3.37 12.18 4.25
CA ALA A 185 -3.83 10.85 3.87
C ALA A 185 -3.98 10.68 2.34
N GLY A 186 -4.19 11.76 1.60
CA GLY A 186 -4.27 11.75 0.14
C GLY A 186 -2.94 11.64 -0.57
N LEU A 187 -1.86 12.18 0.00
CA LEU A 187 -0.58 12.34 -0.67
C LEU A 187 0.09 11.04 -1.13
N PRO A 188 0.10 9.93 -0.35
CA PRO A 188 0.87 8.73 -0.68
C PRO A 188 0.52 8.06 -2.01
N ASN A 189 -0.64 8.32 -2.57
CA ASN A 189 -1.07 7.76 -3.86
C ASN A 189 -0.20 8.25 -5.04
N ALA A 190 0.12 9.56 -5.08
CA ALA A 190 1.00 10.17 -6.08
C ALA A 190 1.76 11.36 -5.44
N PRO A 191 2.71 11.10 -4.52
CA PRO A 191 3.26 12.11 -3.62
C PRO A 191 3.82 13.33 -4.33
N SER A 192 4.67 13.13 -5.36
CA SER A 192 5.27 14.25 -6.09
C SER A 192 4.26 15.08 -6.89
N ILE A 193 3.16 14.47 -7.33
CA ILE A 193 2.11 15.19 -8.09
C ILE A 193 1.28 16.06 -7.14
N TYR A 194 0.81 15.47 -6.04
CA TYR A 194 -0.11 16.15 -5.12
C TYR A 194 0.59 17.15 -4.22
N SER A 195 1.89 16.95 -3.92
CA SER A 195 2.67 17.88 -3.11
C SER A 195 3.18 19.11 -3.87
N GLU A 196 3.26 19.01 -5.21
CA GLU A 196 3.74 20.11 -6.07
C GLU A 196 2.59 20.91 -6.72
N ASN A 197 1.36 20.42 -6.58
CA ASN A 197 0.16 21.04 -7.18
C ASN A 197 -0.97 21.08 -6.18
N ASP A 198 -1.21 22.28 -5.61
CA ASP A 198 -2.21 22.50 -4.56
C ASP A 198 -3.64 22.14 -5.01
N GLU A 199 -4.02 22.41 -6.28
CA GLU A 199 -5.33 22.07 -6.80
C GLU A 199 -5.56 20.55 -6.85
N LEU A 200 -4.59 19.80 -7.38
CA LEU A 200 -4.66 18.34 -7.41
C LEU A 200 -4.56 17.72 -6.01
N GLY A 201 -3.79 18.33 -5.11
CA GLY A 201 -3.71 17.93 -3.70
C GLY A 201 -5.06 18.11 -3.01
N GLU A 202 -5.74 19.21 -3.25
CA GLU A 202 -7.08 19.49 -2.69
C GLU A 202 -8.16 18.57 -3.31
N GLU A 203 -8.13 18.34 -4.61
CA GLU A 203 -9.02 17.35 -5.25
C GLU A 203 -8.83 15.95 -4.63
N ARG A 204 -7.58 15.56 -4.37
CA ARG A 204 -7.28 14.28 -3.72
C ARG A 204 -7.78 14.25 -2.28
N ARG A 205 -7.62 15.35 -1.52
CA ARG A 205 -8.18 15.47 -0.18
C ARG A 205 -9.69 15.27 -0.15
N LEU A 206 -10.42 15.86 -1.11
CA LEU A 206 -11.87 15.65 -1.23
C LEU A 206 -12.22 14.17 -1.48
N GLN A 207 -11.43 13.44 -2.27
CA GLN A 207 -11.62 11.99 -2.43
C GLN A 207 -11.40 11.22 -1.12
N VAL A 208 -10.48 11.69 -0.25
CA VAL A 208 -10.31 11.12 1.09
C VAL A 208 -11.54 11.37 1.96
N VAL A 209 -12.11 12.57 1.91
CA VAL A 209 -13.36 12.90 2.63
C VAL A 209 -14.51 12.00 2.16
N ASP A 210 -14.69 11.84 0.84
CA ASP A 210 -15.70 10.94 0.28
C ASP A 210 -15.49 9.48 0.74
N ALA A 211 -14.22 9.04 0.83
CA ALA A 211 -13.90 7.70 1.33
C ALA A 211 -14.23 7.55 2.82
N LEU A 212 -13.96 8.59 3.63
CA LEU A 212 -14.34 8.62 5.05
C LEU A 212 -15.85 8.56 5.25
N GLU A 213 -16.63 9.33 4.47
CA GLU A 213 -18.09 9.27 4.53
C GLU A 213 -18.66 7.89 4.18
N LYS A 214 -17.95 7.18 3.32
CA LYS A 214 -18.38 5.85 2.84
C LYS A 214 -17.90 4.69 3.70
N TYR A 215 -16.73 4.78 4.32
CA TYR A 215 -16.02 3.67 4.95
C TYR A 215 -15.43 3.98 6.33
N GLY A 216 -15.58 5.21 6.83
CA GLY A 216 -14.93 5.68 8.05
C GLY A 216 -15.68 5.36 9.35
N GLU A 217 -16.38 4.22 9.41
CA GLU A 217 -17.04 3.73 10.64
C GLU A 217 -16.03 3.14 11.63
#